data_83da334c18615f71965b7badb9774c8c
#
_entry.id   83da334c18615f71965b7badb9774c8c
#
_cell.length_a   1.000
_cell.length_b   1.000
_cell.length_c   1.000
_cell.angle_alpha   90.00
_cell.angle_beta   90.00
_cell.angle_gamma   90.00
#
_symmetry.space_group_name_H-M   'P 1'
#
loop_
_entity.id
_entity.type
_entity.pdbx_description
1 polymer ?
#
loop_
_entity_poly.entity_id
_entity_poly.type
_entity_poly.pdbx_seq_one_letter_code
_entity_poly.pdbx_strand_id
1 'polypeptide(L)'
;FDGVMAHVAGGGRGSFNHRFAQASRDGHPYLNKLYPTDIFPFTDVAQTDPETGIRAGLLDRVDPAFMPKIFYTNSSYEYWGRAASLIHTSVDGTRDSPLMSNVRIYSFAGGQHGPGAFPAVQRSGQQLSNPNDYSWFMRSLLLAMNRWATDESPPPASNYPRISSGDLVLPAQLDFPQLPGVGQPA
;
A
#
# COMPACT_ATOMS: atom_id res chain seq x y z
N PHE A 1 -6.37 -15.18 -13.14
CA PHE A 1 -6.41 -15.55 -11.70
C PHE A 1 -7.70 -15.05 -11.08
N ASP A 2 -8.21 -15.81 -10.07
CA ASP A 2 -9.46 -15.49 -9.39
C ASP A 2 -9.21 -14.55 -8.20
N GLY A 3 -8.01 -14.56 -7.63
CA GLY A 3 -7.61 -13.70 -6.52
C GLY A 3 -6.17 -13.20 -6.62
N VAL A 4 -5.95 -11.99 -6.12
CA VAL A 4 -4.65 -11.31 -6.03
C VAL A 4 -4.45 -10.80 -4.61
N MET A 5 -3.29 -11.04 -4.03
CA MET A 5 -2.86 -10.46 -2.76
C MET A 5 -1.60 -9.62 -3.01
N ALA A 6 -1.77 -8.31 -3.20
CA ALA A 6 -0.66 -7.38 -3.33
C ALA A 6 -0.19 -6.97 -1.93
N HIS A 7 0.97 -7.50 -1.51
CA HIS A 7 1.51 -7.26 -0.19
C HIS A 7 2.66 -6.26 -0.22
N VAL A 8 2.61 -5.26 0.64
CA VAL A 8 3.61 -4.20 0.87
C VAL A 8 4.08 -3.47 -0.40
N ALA A 9 3.19 -3.33 -1.36
CA ALA A 9 3.47 -2.59 -2.59
C ALA A 9 3.35 -1.08 -2.41
N GLY A 10 2.54 -0.62 -1.44
CA GLY A 10 2.19 0.79 -1.30
C GLY A 10 1.49 1.32 -2.54
N GLY A 11 1.71 2.59 -2.87
CA GLY A 11 1.27 3.23 -4.11
C GLY A 11 2.24 3.05 -5.28
N GLY A 12 3.40 2.41 -5.03
CA GLY A 12 4.44 2.22 -6.02
C GLY A 12 4.02 1.27 -7.13
N ARG A 13 4.13 1.70 -8.36
CA ARG A 13 4.05 0.85 -9.56
C ARG A 13 5.42 0.76 -10.18
N GLY A 14 5.90 -0.46 -10.37
CA GLY A 14 7.09 -0.67 -11.17
C GLY A 14 6.92 -0.10 -12.58
N SER A 15 7.92 0.60 -13.08
CA SER A 15 7.91 1.15 -14.44
C SER A 15 8.43 0.14 -15.48
N PHE A 16 8.20 -1.14 -15.25
CA PHE A 16 8.70 -2.24 -16.06
C PHE A 16 8.34 -2.14 -17.55
N ASN A 17 7.20 -1.58 -17.87
CA ASN A 17 6.71 -1.40 -19.22
C ASN A 17 7.05 -0.03 -19.84
N HIS A 18 7.79 0.81 -19.13
CA HIS A 18 8.27 2.07 -19.68
C HIS A 18 9.51 1.84 -20.55
N ARG A 19 9.59 2.54 -21.66
CA ARG A 19 10.65 2.32 -22.66
C ARG A 19 12.07 2.34 -22.11
N PHE A 20 12.34 3.17 -21.09
CA PHE A 20 13.65 3.30 -20.46
C PHE A 20 13.66 2.76 -19.02
N ALA A 21 12.68 1.96 -18.67
CA ALA A 21 12.59 1.38 -17.34
C ALA A 21 13.66 0.31 -17.12
N GLN A 22 14.24 0.31 -15.92
CA GLN A 22 15.16 -0.71 -15.45
C GLN A 22 14.52 -1.45 -14.28
N ALA A 23 14.43 -2.76 -14.36
CA ALA A 23 13.76 -3.57 -13.34
C ALA A 23 14.40 -3.48 -11.94
N SER A 24 15.69 -3.18 -11.86
CA SER A 24 16.46 -3.17 -10.60
C SER A 24 16.47 -1.83 -9.86
N ARG A 25 15.80 -0.80 -10.35
CA ARG A 25 15.94 0.55 -9.81
C ARG A 25 15.07 0.87 -8.59
N ASP A 26 14.09 0.04 -8.28
CA ASP A 26 13.08 0.34 -7.26
C ASP A 26 13.65 0.53 -5.85
N GLY A 27 14.78 -0.06 -5.56
CA GLY A 27 15.46 0.08 -4.28
C GLY A 27 16.47 1.23 -4.19
N HIS A 28 16.64 2.04 -5.25
CA HIS A 28 17.73 3.01 -5.27
C HIS A 28 17.22 4.46 -5.31
N PRO A 29 17.47 5.27 -4.25
CA PRO A 29 16.88 6.62 -4.12
C PRO A 29 17.27 7.60 -5.23
N TYR A 30 18.42 7.42 -5.86
CA TYR A 30 18.86 8.32 -6.94
C TYR A 30 18.17 8.05 -8.28
N LEU A 31 17.69 6.84 -8.50
CA LEU A 31 17.02 6.46 -9.74
C LEU A 31 15.55 6.90 -9.75
N ASN A 32 14.93 7.08 -8.58
CA ASN A 32 13.56 7.57 -8.48
C ASN A 32 13.39 9.01 -8.99
N LYS A 33 14.46 9.80 -9.07
CA LYS A 33 14.43 11.13 -9.67
C LYS A 33 14.32 11.10 -11.19
N LEU A 34 14.92 10.09 -11.83
CA LEU A 34 14.94 9.94 -13.29
C LEU A 34 13.84 9.01 -13.79
N TYR A 35 13.46 8.05 -12.96
CA TYR A 35 12.49 7.00 -13.27
C TYR A 35 11.54 6.82 -12.08
N PRO A 36 10.52 7.68 -11.95
CA PRO A 36 9.59 7.60 -10.82
C PRO A 36 8.90 6.24 -10.79
N THR A 37 8.71 5.71 -9.59
CA THR A 37 8.01 4.45 -9.34
C THR A 37 6.54 4.67 -8.99
N ASP A 38 6.21 5.87 -8.50
CA ASP A 38 4.86 6.28 -8.17
C ASP A 38 4.21 6.89 -9.42
N ILE A 39 3.65 6.02 -10.25
CA ILE A 39 3.12 6.39 -11.56
C ILE A 39 1.61 6.26 -11.55
N PHE A 40 0.91 7.34 -11.93
CA PHE A 40 -0.54 7.32 -12.13
C PHE A 40 -0.97 6.24 -13.15
N PRO A 41 -2.10 5.55 -12.97
CA PRO A 41 -3.08 5.68 -11.89
C PRO A 41 -2.68 4.92 -10.62
N PHE A 42 -3.20 5.38 -9.46
CA PHE A 42 -2.89 4.79 -8.15
C PHE A 42 -4.03 3.96 -7.58
N THR A 43 -5.28 4.30 -7.92
CA THR A 43 -6.49 3.63 -7.44
C THR A 43 -7.10 2.72 -8.50
N ASP A 44 -7.85 1.71 -8.06
CA ASP A 44 -8.59 0.83 -8.96
C ASP A 44 -9.71 1.56 -9.70
N VAL A 45 -10.40 2.47 -9.00
CA VAL A 45 -11.38 3.37 -9.61
C VAL A 45 -10.70 4.50 -10.36
N ALA A 46 -11.24 4.88 -11.51
CA ALA A 46 -10.67 5.93 -12.32
C ALA A 46 -10.70 7.29 -11.63
N GLN A 47 -9.55 7.95 -11.57
CA GLN A 47 -9.38 9.35 -11.17
C GLN A 47 -8.80 10.15 -12.33
N THR A 48 -8.81 11.47 -12.20
CA THR A 48 -8.11 12.36 -13.13
C THR A 48 -6.83 12.84 -12.48
N ASP A 49 -5.71 12.63 -13.15
CA ASP A 49 -4.42 13.19 -12.74
C ASP A 49 -4.43 14.70 -12.94
N PRO A 50 -4.23 15.51 -11.90
CA PRO A 50 -4.27 16.96 -12.01
C PRO A 50 -3.12 17.55 -12.85
N GLU A 51 -2.01 16.83 -13.00
CA GLU A 51 -0.85 17.33 -13.76
C GLU A 51 -1.00 17.07 -15.25
N THR A 52 -1.47 15.88 -15.63
CA THR A 52 -1.54 15.48 -17.04
C THR A 52 -2.94 15.58 -17.64
N GLY A 53 -3.98 15.68 -16.81
CA GLY A 53 -5.38 15.61 -17.22
C GLY A 53 -5.84 14.21 -17.64
N ILE A 54 -4.99 13.20 -17.54
CA ILE A 54 -5.32 11.83 -17.90
C ILE A 54 -6.30 11.25 -16.87
N ARG A 55 -7.38 10.65 -17.34
CA ARG A 55 -8.31 9.89 -16.50
C ARG A 55 -8.06 8.40 -16.66
N ALA A 56 -7.71 7.72 -15.55
CA ALA A 56 -7.46 6.29 -15.55
C ALA A 56 -7.63 5.68 -14.15
N GLY A 57 -7.89 4.37 -14.11
CA GLY A 57 -7.83 3.49 -12.93
C GLY A 57 -7.00 2.26 -13.23
N LEU A 58 -6.50 1.59 -12.20
CA LEU A 58 -5.64 0.41 -12.36
C LEU A 58 -6.36 -0.74 -13.08
N LEU A 59 -7.67 -0.85 -12.88
CA LEU A 59 -8.47 -1.95 -13.41
C LEU A 59 -9.29 -1.58 -14.67
N ASP A 60 -9.16 -0.37 -15.19
CA ASP A 60 -9.96 0.12 -16.33
C ASP A 60 -9.85 -0.74 -17.60
N ARG A 61 -8.73 -1.46 -17.74
CA ARG A 61 -8.46 -2.31 -18.92
C ARG A 61 -8.70 -3.80 -18.66
N VAL A 62 -9.16 -4.15 -17.47
CA VAL A 62 -9.49 -5.53 -17.12
C VAL A 62 -10.91 -5.81 -17.59
N ASP A 63 -11.09 -6.86 -18.40
CA ASP A 63 -12.42 -7.31 -18.79
C ASP A 63 -13.21 -7.70 -17.54
N PRO A 64 -14.43 -7.18 -17.34
CA PRO A 64 -15.27 -7.51 -16.19
C PRO A 64 -15.46 -9.01 -15.94
N ALA A 65 -15.44 -9.82 -17.00
CA ALA A 65 -15.56 -11.29 -16.91
C ALA A 65 -14.34 -11.95 -16.24
N PHE A 66 -13.21 -11.25 -16.18
CA PHE A 66 -11.95 -11.75 -15.60
C PHE A 66 -11.48 -10.89 -14.42
N MET A 67 -12.37 -10.08 -13.84
CA MET A 67 -12.04 -9.20 -12.72
C MET A 67 -11.71 -10.02 -11.46
N PRO A 68 -10.46 -9.99 -10.96
CA PRO A 68 -10.08 -10.76 -9.79
C PRO A 68 -10.63 -10.16 -8.49
N LYS A 69 -10.73 -10.97 -7.44
CA LYS A 69 -10.81 -10.48 -6.06
C LYS A 69 -9.43 -9.96 -5.64
N ILE A 70 -9.34 -8.80 -4.99
CA ILE A 70 -8.06 -8.18 -4.68
C ILE A 70 -7.95 -7.82 -3.20
N PHE A 71 -6.85 -8.22 -2.57
CA PHE A 71 -6.42 -7.70 -1.28
C PHE A 71 -5.15 -6.87 -1.45
N TYR A 72 -5.21 -5.62 -1.00
CA TYR A 72 -4.03 -4.80 -0.76
C TYR A 72 -3.70 -4.88 0.73
N THR A 73 -2.49 -5.27 1.05
CA THR A 73 -2.01 -5.34 2.43
C THR A 73 -0.75 -4.50 2.56
N ASN A 74 -0.76 -3.52 3.45
CA ASN A 74 0.37 -2.65 3.71
C ASN A 74 0.66 -2.59 5.21
N SER A 75 1.89 -2.31 5.57
CA SER A 75 2.28 -1.99 6.93
C SER A 75 2.39 -0.48 7.14
N SER A 76 2.71 -0.03 8.35
CA SER A 76 2.97 1.39 8.59
C SER A 76 4.12 1.93 7.74
N TYR A 77 5.10 1.11 7.41
CA TYR A 77 6.23 1.52 6.57
C TYR A 77 5.79 2.00 5.18
N GLU A 78 4.81 1.35 4.55
CA GLU A 78 4.38 1.72 3.21
C GLU A 78 3.69 3.08 3.16
N TYR A 79 3.08 3.52 4.27
CA TYR A 79 2.52 4.87 4.36
C TYR A 79 3.61 5.95 4.39
N TRP A 80 4.78 5.65 4.96
CA TRP A 80 5.91 6.57 5.02
C TRP A 80 6.85 6.45 3.82
N GLY A 81 7.17 5.24 3.44
CA GLY A 81 8.21 4.97 2.46
C GLY A 81 7.72 4.63 1.05
N ARG A 82 6.42 4.39 0.88
CA ARG A 82 5.86 3.89 -0.38
C ARG A 82 4.53 4.50 -0.77
N ALA A 83 4.20 5.67 -0.28
CA ALA A 83 3.00 6.42 -0.62
C ALA A 83 1.70 5.58 -0.62
N ALA A 84 1.55 4.67 0.37
CA ALA A 84 0.45 3.71 0.40
C ALA A 84 -0.94 4.37 0.44
N SER A 85 -1.05 5.60 0.94
CA SER A 85 -2.30 6.34 0.95
C SER A 85 -2.89 6.56 -0.46
N LEU A 86 -2.05 6.68 -1.48
CA LEU A 86 -2.50 6.93 -2.86
C LEU A 86 -3.41 5.84 -3.41
N ILE A 87 -3.33 4.59 -2.92
CA ILE A 87 -4.21 3.52 -3.41
C ILE A 87 -5.68 3.68 -2.97
N HIS A 88 -5.95 4.55 -1.99
CA HIS A 88 -7.28 4.74 -1.43
C HIS A 88 -7.64 6.21 -1.13
N THR A 89 -6.87 7.15 -1.64
CA THR A 89 -7.19 8.59 -1.58
C THR A 89 -7.33 9.18 -2.99
N SER A 90 -7.87 10.39 -3.07
CA SER A 90 -7.73 11.21 -4.26
C SER A 90 -6.24 11.54 -4.49
N VAL A 91 -5.88 11.82 -5.74
CA VAL A 91 -4.48 12.12 -6.12
C VAL A 91 -3.91 13.31 -5.34
N ASP A 92 -4.75 14.29 -5.01
CA ASP A 92 -4.40 15.46 -4.20
C ASP A 92 -4.37 15.18 -2.68
N GLY A 93 -4.70 13.96 -2.25
CA GLY A 93 -4.68 13.55 -0.84
C GLY A 93 -5.73 14.24 0.05
N THR A 94 -6.78 14.82 -0.52
CA THR A 94 -7.76 15.62 0.25
C THR A 94 -8.99 14.84 0.68
N ARG A 95 -9.28 13.68 0.08
CA ARG A 95 -10.45 12.84 0.37
C ARG A 95 -10.16 11.37 0.14
N ASP A 96 -10.95 10.52 0.79
CA ASP A 96 -10.91 9.08 0.53
C ASP A 96 -11.46 8.77 -0.88
N SER A 97 -10.85 7.80 -1.55
CA SER A 97 -11.36 7.22 -2.78
C SER A 97 -12.25 6.02 -2.48
N PRO A 98 -13.38 5.82 -3.18
CA PRO A 98 -14.19 4.62 -3.01
C PRO A 98 -13.41 3.37 -3.44
N LEU A 99 -13.70 2.25 -2.79
CA LEU A 99 -13.18 0.94 -3.20
C LEU A 99 -14.19 0.22 -4.10
N MET A 100 -13.68 -0.55 -5.05
CA MET A 100 -14.50 -1.47 -5.82
C MET A 100 -14.98 -2.63 -4.95
N SER A 101 -16.11 -3.25 -5.29
CA SER A 101 -16.74 -4.34 -4.50
C SER A 101 -15.84 -5.58 -4.38
N ASN A 102 -14.99 -5.82 -5.38
CA ASN A 102 -14.02 -6.91 -5.44
C ASN A 102 -12.67 -6.58 -4.78
N VAL A 103 -12.55 -5.45 -4.06
CA VAL A 103 -11.31 -4.98 -3.44
C VAL A 103 -11.46 -4.89 -1.93
N ARG A 104 -10.42 -5.28 -1.20
CA ARG A 104 -10.25 -5.02 0.24
C ARG A 104 -8.85 -4.50 0.52
N ILE A 105 -8.75 -3.61 1.50
CA ILE A 105 -7.48 -3.05 1.97
C ILE A 105 -7.32 -3.36 3.45
N TYR A 106 -6.14 -3.84 3.83
CA TYR A 106 -5.79 -4.11 5.24
C TYR A 106 -4.45 -3.47 5.56
N SER A 107 -4.41 -2.68 6.63
CA SER A 107 -3.19 -2.06 7.14
C SER A 107 -2.77 -2.73 8.45
N PHE A 108 -1.51 -3.15 8.52
CA PHE A 108 -0.88 -3.72 9.71
C PHE A 108 -0.15 -2.61 10.47
N ALA A 109 -0.90 -1.94 11.35
CA ALA A 109 -0.38 -0.83 12.14
C ALA A 109 0.83 -1.26 12.99
N GLY A 110 1.84 -0.40 13.08
CA GLY A 110 3.09 -0.67 13.81
C GLY A 110 3.99 -1.69 13.11
N GLY A 111 3.61 -2.23 11.97
CA GLY A 111 4.46 -3.12 11.17
C GLY A 111 5.49 -2.35 10.33
N GLN A 112 6.55 -3.04 9.94
CA GLN A 112 7.50 -2.57 8.93
C GLN A 112 7.36 -3.42 7.66
N HIS A 113 8.07 -3.05 6.60
CA HIS A 113 8.02 -3.74 5.28
C HIS A 113 8.16 -5.26 5.37
N GLY A 114 9.00 -5.74 6.27
CA GLY A 114 9.11 -7.15 6.64
C GLY A 114 9.42 -7.27 8.13
N PRO A 115 8.80 -8.21 8.85
CA PRO A 115 9.04 -8.35 10.28
C PRO A 115 10.48 -8.76 10.57
N GLY A 116 11.04 -8.18 11.62
CA GLY A 116 12.34 -8.60 12.16
C GLY A 116 12.22 -9.94 12.90
N ALA A 117 13.37 -10.55 13.18
CA ALA A 117 13.42 -11.75 14.01
C ALA A 117 13.09 -11.42 15.48
N PHE A 118 12.55 -12.42 16.18
CA PHE A 118 12.41 -12.39 17.64
C PHE A 118 13.37 -13.43 18.26
N PRO A 119 14.13 -13.09 19.32
CA PRO A 119 14.26 -11.74 19.94
C PRO A 119 14.79 -10.68 18.97
N ALA A 120 14.36 -9.42 19.18
CA ALA A 120 14.80 -8.31 18.35
C ALA A 120 16.31 -8.11 18.44
N VAL A 121 16.95 -7.88 17.29
CA VAL A 121 18.41 -7.67 17.20
C VAL A 121 18.68 -6.36 16.46
N GLN A 122 19.79 -5.73 16.81
CA GLN A 122 20.30 -4.58 16.07
C GLN A 122 20.99 -5.09 14.79
N ARG A 123 20.65 -4.46 13.68
CA ARG A 123 21.29 -4.71 12.37
C ARG A 123 22.06 -3.47 11.93
N SER A 124 21.78 -2.95 10.74
CA SER A 124 22.46 -1.77 10.19
C SER A 124 21.96 -0.43 10.74
N GLY A 125 20.80 -0.42 11.40
CA GLY A 125 20.22 0.79 12.00
C GLY A 125 20.70 1.05 13.43
N GLN A 126 20.34 2.23 13.97
CA GLN A 126 20.63 2.61 15.36
C GLN A 126 19.73 1.88 16.37
N GLN A 127 18.56 1.45 15.94
CA GLN A 127 17.54 0.79 16.77
C GLN A 127 17.49 -0.71 16.49
N LEU A 128 16.90 -1.45 17.43
CA LEU A 128 16.57 -2.86 17.20
C LEU A 128 15.57 -3.00 16.06
N SER A 129 15.67 -4.12 15.31
CA SER A 129 14.66 -4.43 14.28
C SER A 129 13.30 -4.66 14.93
N ASN A 130 12.25 -4.20 14.28
CA ASN A 130 10.89 -4.39 14.77
C ASN A 130 10.43 -5.84 14.54
N PRO A 131 10.17 -6.63 15.60
CA PRO A 131 9.78 -8.03 15.51
C PRO A 131 8.27 -8.22 15.39
N ASN A 132 7.50 -7.16 15.12
CA ASN A 132 6.04 -7.24 15.00
C ASN A 132 5.67 -8.13 13.80
N ASP A 133 5.39 -9.40 14.07
CA ASP A 133 5.09 -10.40 13.06
C ASP A 133 3.59 -10.39 12.70
N TYR A 134 3.29 -10.00 11.48
CA TYR A 134 1.93 -10.00 10.91
C TYR A 134 1.64 -11.22 10.02
N SER A 135 2.50 -12.22 10.00
CA SER A 135 2.33 -13.42 9.15
C SER A 135 1.06 -14.22 9.49
N TRP A 136 0.61 -14.16 10.75
CA TRP A 136 -0.65 -14.78 11.19
C TRP A 136 -1.87 -14.17 10.48
N PHE A 137 -1.89 -12.84 10.37
CA PHE A 137 -2.94 -12.13 9.63
C PHE A 137 -2.89 -12.47 8.15
N MET A 138 -1.70 -12.55 7.57
CA MET A 138 -1.52 -12.95 6.15
C MET A 138 -2.06 -14.35 5.88
N ARG A 139 -1.82 -15.30 6.78
CA ARG A 139 -2.40 -16.67 6.67
C ARG A 139 -3.92 -16.65 6.75
N SER A 140 -4.49 -15.89 7.67
CA SER A 140 -5.94 -15.74 7.79
C SER A 140 -6.54 -15.09 6.56
N LEU A 141 -5.90 -14.06 6.02
CA LEU A 141 -6.33 -13.39 4.80
C LEU A 141 -6.22 -14.30 3.57
N LEU A 142 -5.20 -15.16 3.49
CA LEU A 142 -5.09 -16.15 2.41
C LEU A 142 -6.27 -17.13 2.43
N LEU A 143 -6.68 -17.61 3.60
CA LEU A 143 -7.87 -18.46 3.75
C LEU A 143 -9.15 -17.69 3.39
N ALA A 144 -9.25 -16.43 3.80
CA ALA A 144 -10.39 -15.58 3.45
C ALA A 144 -10.47 -15.31 1.93
N MET A 145 -9.33 -15.07 1.28
CA MET A 145 -9.25 -14.92 -0.17
C MET A 145 -9.72 -16.18 -0.89
N ASN A 146 -9.24 -17.35 -0.45
CA ASN A 146 -9.66 -18.62 -1.03
C ASN A 146 -11.18 -18.78 -0.97
N ARG A 147 -11.80 -18.59 0.20
CA ARG A 147 -13.26 -18.69 0.38
C ARG A 147 -14.01 -17.66 -0.47
N TRP A 148 -13.47 -16.46 -0.57
CA TRP A 148 -14.08 -15.40 -1.37
C TRP A 148 -14.04 -15.73 -2.86
N ALA A 149 -12.95 -16.31 -3.34
CA ALA A 149 -12.79 -16.69 -4.73
C ALA A 149 -13.59 -17.94 -5.12
N THR A 150 -13.73 -18.93 -4.20
CA THR A 150 -14.38 -20.22 -4.48
C THR A 150 -15.86 -20.24 -4.12
N ASP A 151 -16.23 -19.67 -2.98
CA ASP A 151 -17.55 -19.82 -2.37
C ASP A 151 -18.32 -18.47 -2.34
N GLU A 152 -17.77 -17.41 -2.91
CA GLU A 152 -18.31 -16.03 -2.82
C GLU A 152 -18.50 -15.55 -1.37
N SER A 153 -17.88 -16.24 -0.40
CA SER A 153 -17.97 -15.91 1.02
C SER A 153 -17.22 -14.60 1.30
N PRO A 154 -17.90 -13.50 1.71
CA PRO A 154 -17.25 -12.21 1.82
C PRO A 154 -16.16 -12.23 2.90
N PRO A 155 -14.98 -11.67 2.62
CA PRO A 155 -13.92 -11.54 3.60
C PRO A 155 -14.25 -10.47 4.65
N PRO A 156 -13.45 -10.35 5.73
CA PRO A 156 -13.58 -9.23 6.66
C PRO A 156 -13.65 -7.88 5.95
N ALA A 157 -14.34 -6.92 6.54
CA ALA A 157 -14.36 -5.55 6.02
C ALA A 157 -12.95 -4.98 5.95
N SER A 158 -12.70 -4.08 4.99
CA SER A 158 -11.44 -3.35 4.89
C SER A 158 -11.13 -2.59 6.17
N ASN A 159 -9.88 -2.64 6.60
CA ASN A 159 -9.38 -1.93 7.77
C ASN A 159 -8.06 -1.22 7.43
N TYR A 160 -8.13 0.08 7.21
CA TYR A 160 -7.01 0.94 6.81
C TYR A 160 -7.28 2.38 7.26
N PRO A 161 -6.25 3.22 7.44
CA PRO A 161 -6.44 4.61 7.86
C PRO A 161 -7.16 5.42 6.78
N ARG A 162 -8.11 6.27 7.19
CA ARG A 162 -8.92 7.11 6.32
C ARG A 162 -8.82 8.58 6.69
N ILE A 163 -8.96 9.45 5.70
CA ILE A 163 -9.07 10.90 5.93
C ILE A 163 -10.39 11.21 6.64
N SER A 164 -11.48 10.58 6.21
CA SER A 164 -12.82 10.82 6.79
C SER A 164 -12.99 10.40 8.24
N SER A 165 -12.18 9.47 8.75
CA SER A 165 -12.15 9.07 10.16
C SER A 165 -11.08 9.79 10.99
N GLY A 166 -10.21 10.58 10.36
CA GLY A 166 -9.09 11.25 11.03
C GLY A 166 -7.90 10.34 11.35
N ASP A 167 -7.89 9.10 10.84
CA ASP A 167 -6.77 8.16 11.03
C ASP A 167 -5.63 8.41 10.04
N LEU A 168 -5.94 9.06 8.92
CA LEU A 168 -4.98 9.51 7.93
C LEU A 168 -4.94 11.04 7.92
N VAL A 169 -3.83 11.60 8.33
CA VAL A 169 -3.61 13.04 8.47
C VAL A 169 -2.35 13.46 7.73
N LEU A 170 -2.19 14.75 7.48
CA LEU A 170 -0.95 15.29 6.95
C LEU A 170 0.18 15.11 7.98
N PRO A 171 1.45 14.95 7.55
CA PRO A 171 2.59 14.81 8.46
C PRO A 171 2.67 15.93 9.52
N ALA A 172 2.32 17.17 9.14
CA ALA A 172 2.30 18.31 10.05
C ALA A 172 1.20 18.25 11.13
N GLN A 173 0.21 17.39 10.97
CA GLN A 173 -0.90 17.18 11.90
C GLN A 173 -0.75 15.91 12.75
N LEU A 174 0.33 15.16 12.48
CA LEU A 174 0.59 13.93 13.21
C LEU A 174 1.10 14.25 14.62
N ASP A 175 0.39 13.76 15.62
CA ASP A 175 0.83 13.81 17.02
C ASP A 175 1.80 12.64 17.29
N PHE A 176 3.01 12.74 16.73
CA PHE A 176 4.04 11.72 16.93
C PHE A 176 4.71 11.91 18.28
N PRO A 177 4.78 10.88 19.13
CA PRO A 177 5.37 11.03 20.47
C PRO A 177 6.84 11.40 20.38
N GLN A 178 7.26 12.37 21.21
CA GLN A 178 8.66 12.77 21.34
C GLN A 178 9.42 11.71 22.14
N LEU A 179 10.13 10.82 21.46
CA LEU A 179 10.90 9.75 22.11
C LEU A 179 12.40 10.07 22.02
N PRO A 180 13.15 10.00 23.15
CA PRO A 180 14.58 10.23 23.13
C PRO A 180 15.30 9.29 22.16
N GLY A 181 16.11 9.85 21.26
CA GLY A 181 16.87 9.09 20.27
C GLY A 181 16.06 8.53 19.09
N VAL A 182 14.77 8.85 18.98
CA VAL A 182 13.93 8.50 17.83
C VAL A 182 13.61 9.76 17.04
N GLY A 183 13.98 9.76 15.75
CA GLY A 183 13.63 10.84 14.83
C GLY A 183 12.14 10.82 14.50
N GLN A 184 11.55 12.01 14.42
CA GLN A 184 10.19 12.14 13.91
C GLN A 184 10.22 11.92 12.38
N PRO A 185 9.30 11.13 11.83
CA PRO A 185 9.16 11.03 10.37
C PRO A 185 8.80 12.40 9.76
N ALA A 186 9.43 12.75 8.66
CA ALA A 186 9.24 14.03 7.95
C ALA A 186 8.70 13.78 6.54
#